data_86a2b2edd1858f0663e055dd2b020a3d
#
_entry.id   86a2b2edd1858f0663e055dd2b020a3d
#
_cell.length_a   1.000
_cell.length_b   1.000
_cell.length_c   1.000
_cell.angle_alpha   90.00
_cell.angle_beta   90.00
_cell.angle_gamma   90.00
#
_symmetry.space_group_name_H-M   'P 1'
#
loop_
_entity.id
_entity.type
_entity.pdbx_description
1 polymer ?
#
loop_
_entity_poly.entity_id
_entity_poly.type
_entity_poly.pdbx_seq_one_letter_code
_entity_poly.pdbx_strand_id
1 'polypeptide(L)'
;MGMTSGGSKELRADINVTPLIDVLLVLLIIFMVITPLAVHGLDTLIPQPPKSPDHPAQPQAIVVQVLGDRDHGVTYKINETSLNKLDIAPKLSEFFATRTDKVMFIKGDPDLDFSLVADIVDYGHQAGVDNIGIITPRAIGLQQTR
;
A
#
# COMPACT_ATOMS: atom_id res chain seq x y z
N MET A 1 -87.78 -20.34 -6.17
CA MET A 1 -86.91 -19.21 -6.45
C MET A 1 -85.62 -19.41 -5.68
N GLY A 2 -84.62 -20.00 -6.33
CA GLY A 2 -83.28 -20.22 -5.73
C GLY A 2 -82.34 -19.20 -6.25
N MET A 3 -81.78 -18.32 -5.37
CA MET A 3 -80.70 -17.43 -5.69
C MET A 3 -79.41 -18.20 -5.45
N THR A 4 -78.76 -18.55 -6.50
CA THR A 4 -77.35 -19.04 -6.47
C THR A 4 -76.46 -17.90 -6.17
N SER A 5 -75.87 -17.87 -4.99
CA SER A 5 -74.79 -17.00 -4.61
C SER A 5 -73.56 -17.38 -5.42
N GLY A 6 -73.17 -16.47 -6.30
CA GLY A 6 -71.96 -16.60 -7.09
C GLY A 6 -70.76 -16.51 -6.17
N GLY A 7 -70.04 -17.62 -6.03
CA GLY A 7 -68.71 -17.61 -5.36
C GLY A 7 -67.74 -16.78 -6.18
N SER A 8 -67.25 -15.72 -5.61
CA SER A 8 -66.13 -14.96 -6.11
C SER A 8 -64.89 -15.88 -6.11
N LYS A 9 -64.50 -16.36 -7.30
CA LYS A 9 -63.21 -16.96 -7.50
C LYS A 9 -62.16 -15.89 -7.22
N GLU A 10 -61.63 -15.87 -6.04
CA GLU A 10 -60.41 -15.15 -5.78
C GLU A 10 -59.33 -15.72 -6.73
N LEU A 11 -58.97 -14.94 -7.70
CA LEU A 11 -57.83 -15.21 -8.56
C LEU A 11 -56.56 -15.04 -7.70
N ARG A 12 -56.21 -16.09 -6.97
CA ARG A 12 -54.87 -16.16 -6.37
C ARG A 12 -53.85 -16.34 -7.49
N ALA A 13 -53.30 -15.26 -7.92
CA ALA A 13 -52.10 -15.29 -8.74
C ALA A 13 -50.96 -15.76 -7.86
N ASP A 14 -50.75 -17.06 -7.79
CA ASP A 14 -49.56 -17.60 -7.14
C ASP A 14 -48.33 -17.18 -7.98
N ILE A 15 -47.63 -16.14 -7.50
CA ILE A 15 -46.42 -15.70 -8.12
C ILE A 15 -45.34 -16.77 -7.85
N ASN A 16 -44.89 -17.42 -8.91
CA ASN A 16 -43.79 -18.36 -8.79
C ASN A 16 -42.52 -17.60 -8.49
N VAL A 17 -42.02 -17.68 -7.25
CA VAL A 17 -40.83 -16.97 -6.78
C VAL A 17 -39.54 -17.72 -7.13
N THR A 18 -39.60 -18.92 -7.67
CA THR A 18 -38.43 -19.74 -7.98
C THR A 18 -37.47 -19.04 -8.95
N PRO A 19 -37.90 -18.39 -10.06
CA PRO A 19 -36.99 -17.67 -10.93
C PRO A 19 -36.33 -16.47 -10.25
N LEU A 20 -37.04 -15.82 -9.32
CA LEU A 20 -36.51 -14.68 -8.56
C LEU A 20 -35.41 -15.11 -7.59
N ILE A 21 -35.64 -16.22 -6.88
CA ILE A 21 -34.67 -16.76 -5.93
C ILE A 21 -33.40 -17.20 -6.67
N ASP A 22 -33.52 -17.81 -7.83
CA ASP A 22 -32.39 -18.26 -8.64
C ASP A 22 -31.49 -17.08 -9.04
N VAL A 23 -32.09 -16.01 -9.55
CA VAL A 23 -31.34 -14.78 -9.89
C VAL A 23 -30.65 -14.18 -8.66
N LEU A 24 -31.34 -14.12 -7.52
CA LEU A 24 -30.76 -13.60 -6.28
C LEU A 24 -29.57 -14.45 -5.79
N LEU A 25 -29.68 -15.78 -5.86
CA LEU A 25 -28.59 -16.69 -5.49
C LEU A 25 -27.40 -16.52 -6.42
N VAL A 26 -27.61 -16.44 -7.72
CA VAL A 26 -26.53 -16.23 -8.69
C VAL A 26 -25.83 -14.89 -8.44
N LEU A 27 -26.59 -13.81 -8.21
CA LEU A 27 -26.02 -12.52 -7.88
C LEU A 27 -25.21 -12.56 -6.57
N LEU A 28 -25.71 -13.26 -5.56
CA LEU A 28 -25.02 -13.42 -4.28
C LEU A 28 -23.68 -14.14 -4.46
N ILE A 29 -23.65 -15.20 -5.24
CA ILE A 29 -22.42 -15.94 -5.55
C ILE A 29 -21.44 -15.07 -6.33
N ILE A 30 -21.92 -14.33 -7.34
CA ILE A 30 -21.09 -13.40 -8.12
C ILE A 30 -20.47 -12.34 -7.20
N PHE A 31 -21.25 -11.71 -6.35
CA PHE A 31 -20.73 -10.73 -5.40
C PHE A 31 -19.73 -11.35 -4.40
N MET A 32 -19.92 -12.58 -4.00
CA MET A 32 -19.00 -13.28 -3.10
C MET A 32 -17.67 -13.60 -3.81
N VAL A 33 -17.70 -13.93 -5.12
CA VAL A 33 -16.50 -14.23 -5.91
C VAL A 33 -15.77 -12.96 -6.34
N ILE A 34 -16.51 -11.87 -6.62
CA ILE A 34 -15.96 -10.57 -7.02
C ILE A 34 -15.51 -9.74 -5.80
N THR A 35 -15.71 -10.20 -4.55
CA THR A 35 -15.11 -9.46 -3.44
C THR A 35 -13.62 -9.32 -3.75
N PRO A 36 -13.11 -8.10 -4.02
CA PRO A 36 -11.69 -7.93 -4.21
C PRO A 36 -11.07 -8.50 -2.95
N LEU A 37 -10.20 -9.49 -3.11
CA LEU A 37 -9.22 -9.79 -2.08
C LEU A 37 -8.63 -8.42 -1.78
N ALA A 38 -9.05 -7.80 -0.67
CA ALA A 38 -8.35 -6.65 -0.18
C ALA A 38 -6.92 -7.12 -0.11
N VAL A 39 -6.14 -6.72 -1.12
CA VAL A 39 -4.70 -6.79 -1.03
C VAL A 39 -4.48 -5.99 0.23
N HIS A 40 -4.27 -6.69 1.34
CA HIS A 40 -3.69 -6.07 2.51
C HIS A 40 -2.39 -5.55 1.93
N GLY A 41 -2.44 -4.28 1.50
CA GLY A 41 -1.23 -3.58 1.12
C GLY A 41 -0.31 -3.88 2.27
N LEU A 42 0.85 -4.43 1.94
CA LEU A 42 1.94 -4.64 2.88
C LEU A 42 1.75 -3.61 3.97
N ASP A 43 1.54 -4.04 5.22
CA ASP A 43 1.49 -3.12 6.34
C ASP A 43 2.69 -2.21 6.16
N THR A 44 2.44 -1.08 5.53
CA THR A 44 3.49 -0.12 5.23
C THR A 44 3.79 0.43 6.60
N LEU A 45 4.79 -0.13 7.25
CA LEU A 45 5.39 0.41 8.46
C LEU A 45 5.96 1.78 8.06
N ILE A 46 5.05 2.73 7.87
CA ILE A 46 5.43 4.12 7.72
C ILE A 46 6.04 4.48 9.08
N PRO A 47 7.32 4.83 9.14
CA PRO A 47 7.92 5.29 10.36
C PRO A 47 7.10 6.48 10.87
N GLN A 48 6.32 6.27 11.91
CA GLN A 48 5.63 7.38 12.56
C GLN A 48 6.69 8.18 13.31
N PRO A 49 6.64 9.52 13.25
CA PRO A 49 7.54 10.33 14.07
C PRO A 49 7.37 9.93 15.55
N PRO A 50 8.44 9.81 16.31
CA PRO A 50 8.42 9.32 17.68
C PRO A 50 7.46 10.16 18.52
N LYS A 51 6.42 9.53 19.02
CA LYS A 51 5.37 10.17 19.84
C LYS A 51 5.74 10.31 21.32
N SER A 52 6.95 10.01 21.74
CA SER A 52 7.39 10.24 23.13
C SER A 52 8.83 9.79 23.34
N PRO A 53 9.60 10.42 24.23
CA PRO A 53 10.99 10.08 24.49
C PRO A 53 11.22 8.76 25.25
N ASP A 54 10.18 8.01 25.58
CA ASP A 54 10.24 6.85 26.47
C ASP A 54 9.97 5.48 25.81
N HIS A 55 9.99 5.38 24.47
CA HIS A 55 9.91 4.07 23.82
C HIS A 55 11.29 3.61 23.40
N PRO A 56 11.68 2.35 23.71
CA PRO A 56 12.91 1.78 23.18
C PRO A 56 12.86 1.88 21.65
N ALA A 57 13.93 2.40 21.09
CA ALA A 57 14.05 2.67 19.65
C ALA A 57 13.58 1.44 18.85
N GLN A 58 12.42 1.55 18.23
CA GLN A 58 12.00 0.59 17.21
C GLN A 58 13.10 0.57 16.15
N PRO A 59 13.38 -0.58 15.55
CA PRO A 59 14.39 -0.66 14.51
C PRO A 59 14.05 0.37 13.44
N GLN A 60 14.82 1.43 13.39
CA GLN A 60 14.58 2.53 12.48
C GLN A 60 14.72 1.99 11.06
N ALA A 61 13.64 2.06 10.28
CA ALA A 61 13.70 1.73 8.88
C ALA A 61 14.78 2.59 8.21
N ILE A 62 15.57 1.98 7.34
CA ILE A 62 16.59 2.73 6.61
C ILE A 62 15.90 3.54 5.52
N VAL A 63 16.09 4.85 5.56
CA VAL A 63 15.56 5.77 4.57
C VAL A 63 16.71 6.34 3.76
N VAL A 64 16.73 6.04 2.47
CA VAL A 64 17.66 6.62 1.51
C VAL A 64 16.98 7.80 0.83
N GLN A 65 17.52 8.99 1.00
CA GLN A 65 17.02 10.19 0.36
C GLN A 65 17.91 10.56 -0.82
N VAL A 66 17.29 10.81 -1.96
CA VAL A 66 17.94 11.32 -3.16
C VAL A 66 17.46 12.76 -3.35
N LEU A 67 18.35 13.71 -3.15
CA LEU A 67 18.06 15.13 -3.21
C LEU A 67 18.74 15.74 -4.44
N GLY A 68 17.95 16.45 -5.24
CA GLY A 68 18.49 17.25 -6.34
C GLY A 68 18.88 18.62 -5.83
N ASP A 69 20.15 18.98 -6.03
CA ASP A 69 20.60 20.34 -5.79
C ASP A 69 20.95 20.99 -7.13
N ARG A 70 20.39 22.16 -7.39
CA ARG A 70 20.57 22.89 -8.64
C ARG A 70 22.02 23.34 -8.85
N ASP A 71 22.77 23.51 -7.75
CA ASP A 71 24.14 24.03 -7.78
C ASP A 71 25.19 22.92 -7.56
N HIS A 72 24.87 21.81 -6.91
CA HIS A 72 25.83 20.77 -6.49
C HIS A 72 25.52 19.37 -7.06
N GLY A 73 24.52 19.25 -7.95
CA GLY A 73 24.15 17.97 -8.52
C GLY A 73 23.26 17.14 -7.61
N VAL A 74 23.47 15.82 -7.57
CA VAL A 74 22.63 14.89 -6.79
C VAL A 74 23.35 14.53 -5.50
N THR A 75 22.70 14.77 -4.38
CA THR A 75 23.17 14.40 -3.04
C THR A 75 22.36 13.22 -2.51
N TYR A 76 23.06 12.23 -1.98
CA TYR A 76 22.47 11.07 -1.38
C TYR A 76 22.60 11.13 0.14
N LYS A 77 21.54 10.77 0.86
CA LYS A 77 21.56 10.67 2.32
C LYS A 77 20.98 9.33 2.76
N ILE A 78 21.66 8.66 3.67
CA ILE A 78 21.12 7.51 4.37
C ILE A 78 20.79 7.96 5.78
N ASN A 79 19.49 7.97 6.12
CA ASN A 79 18.96 8.60 7.31
C ASN A 79 19.36 10.08 7.38
N GLU A 80 20.37 10.44 8.15
CA GLU A 80 20.85 11.82 8.29
C GLU A 80 22.28 12.02 7.75
N THR A 81 22.93 10.95 7.29
CA THR A 81 24.31 10.99 6.83
C THR A 81 24.37 11.21 5.31
N SER A 82 25.01 12.28 4.88
CA SER A 82 25.28 12.54 3.46
C SER A 82 26.41 11.66 2.95
N LEU A 83 26.23 11.05 1.77
CA LEU A 83 27.15 10.09 1.16
C LEU A 83 27.29 10.38 -0.33
N ASN A 84 28.42 9.96 -0.90
CA ASN A 84 28.59 9.92 -2.33
C ASN A 84 27.92 8.66 -2.92
N LYS A 85 27.56 8.71 -4.19
CA LYS A 85 26.93 7.58 -4.91
C LYS A 85 27.72 6.27 -4.75
N LEU A 86 29.05 6.33 -4.77
CA LEU A 86 29.93 5.17 -4.68
C LEU A 86 29.94 4.50 -3.29
N ASP A 87 29.62 5.26 -2.26
CA ASP A 87 29.65 4.79 -0.87
C ASP A 87 28.32 4.19 -0.41
N ILE A 88 27.26 4.32 -1.23
CA ILE A 88 25.91 3.87 -0.86
C ILE A 88 25.84 2.34 -0.75
N ALA A 89 26.31 1.61 -1.76
CA ALA A 89 26.22 0.16 -1.80
C ALA A 89 26.97 -0.51 -0.64
N PRO A 90 28.25 -0.17 -0.34
CA PRO A 90 28.95 -0.75 0.79
C PRO A 90 28.31 -0.38 2.13
N LYS A 91 27.79 0.85 2.24
CA LYS A 91 27.16 1.32 3.48
C LYS A 91 25.83 0.63 3.74
N LEU A 92 25.02 0.40 2.70
CA LEU A 92 23.78 -0.38 2.81
C LEU A 92 24.07 -1.82 3.22
N SER A 93 25.08 -2.45 2.61
CA SER A 93 25.50 -3.81 2.98
C SER A 93 25.94 -3.90 4.44
N GLU A 94 26.66 -2.90 4.94
CA GLU A 94 27.06 -2.81 6.35
C GLU A 94 25.84 -2.70 7.28
N PHE A 95 24.88 -1.83 6.96
CA PHE A 95 23.68 -1.63 7.76
C PHE A 95 22.77 -2.87 7.79
N PHE A 96 22.64 -3.58 6.67
CA PHE A 96 21.78 -4.76 6.57
C PHE A 96 22.45 -6.05 7.00
N ALA A 97 23.77 -6.10 7.13
CA ALA A 97 24.51 -7.26 7.62
C ALA A 97 24.11 -7.65 9.07
N THR A 98 23.78 -6.66 9.89
CA THR A 98 23.46 -6.84 11.32
C THR A 98 21.96 -6.85 11.60
N ARG A 99 21.11 -6.63 10.60
CA ARG A 99 19.65 -6.53 10.76
C ARG A 99 18.94 -7.79 10.30
N THR A 100 17.94 -8.20 11.08
CA THR A 100 17.02 -9.28 10.72
C THR A 100 15.94 -8.77 9.77
N ASP A 101 15.43 -7.55 10.02
CA ASP A 101 14.42 -6.93 9.20
C ASP A 101 15.06 -6.07 8.11
N LYS A 102 14.94 -6.54 6.87
CA LYS A 102 15.53 -5.91 5.70
C LYS A 102 14.49 -5.09 4.95
N VAL A 103 14.12 -3.96 5.53
CA VAL A 103 13.18 -3.00 4.94
C VAL A 103 13.88 -1.68 4.68
N MET A 104 13.78 -1.17 3.46
CA MET A 104 14.35 0.09 3.04
C MET A 104 13.27 0.99 2.41
N PHE A 105 13.34 2.28 2.69
CA PHE A 105 12.53 3.28 2.03
C PHE A 105 13.40 4.22 1.22
N ILE A 106 12.95 4.58 0.03
CA ILE A 106 13.63 5.53 -0.84
C ILE A 106 12.73 6.76 -0.98
N LYS A 107 13.28 7.92 -0.67
CA LYS A 107 12.63 9.21 -0.88
C LYS A 107 13.39 9.96 -1.96
N GLY A 108 12.78 10.11 -3.13
CA GLY A 108 13.30 10.92 -4.23
C GLY A 108 12.64 12.29 -4.27
N ASP A 109 13.39 13.28 -4.70
CA ASP A 109 12.83 14.59 -5.03
C ASP A 109 12.02 14.49 -6.32
N PRO A 110 10.85 15.14 -6.45
CA PRO A 110 9.98 15.03 -7.63
C PRO A 110 10.61 15.51 -8.94
N ASP A 111 11.61 16.36 -8.85
CA ASP A 111 12.30 16.94 -10.02
C ASP A 111 13.47 16.07 -10.52
N LEU A 112 13.73 14.91 -9.88
CA LEU A 112 14.83 14.02 -10.25
C LEU A 112 14.42 12.97 -11.28
N ASP A 113 15.39 12.59 -12.11
CA ASP A 113 15.22 11.44 -13.00
C ASP A 113 15.00 10.16 -12.21
N PHE A 114 14.01 9.40 -12.62
CA PHE A 114 13.69 8.10 -12.00
C PHE A 114 14.87 7.11 -12.07
N SER A 115 15.77 7.26 -13.05
CA SER A 115 16.97 6.44 -13.17
C SER A 115 17.84 6.45 -11.91
N LEU A 116 17.92 7.60 -11.24
CA LEU A 116 18.67 7.73 -9.99
C LEU A 116 18.05 6.96 -8.83
N VAL A 117 16.72 6.93 -8.80
CA VAL A 117 15.98 6.12 -7.82
C VAL A 117 16.14 4.63 -8.12
N ALA A 118 16.11 4.25 -9.39
CA ALA A 118 16.30 2.87 -9.83
C ALA A 118 17.68 2.34 -9.45
N ASP A 119 18.73 3.14 -9.60
CA ASP A 119 20.09 2.78 -9.15
C ASP A 119 20.11 2.44 -7.64
N ILE A 120 19.38 3.19 -6.82
CA ILE A 120 19.30 2.93 -5.37
C ILE A 120 18.52 1.65 -5.06
N VAL A 121 17.48 1.34 -5.85
CA VAL A 121 16.77 0.06 -5.75
C VAL A 121 17.73 -1.10 -6.02
N ASP A 122 18.52 -1.00 -7.07
CA ASP A 122 19.53 -2.02 -7.40
C ASP A 122 20.56 -2.21 -6.28
N TYR A 123 21.05 -1.12 -5.71
CA TYR A 123 21.96 -1.20 -4.56
C TYR A 123 21.31 -1.83 -3.33
N GLY A 124 20.02 -1.57 -3.12
CA GLY A 124 19.23 -2.24 -2.07
C GLY A 124 19.16 -3.74 -2.27
N HIS A 125 18.83 -4.20 -3.48
CA HIS A 125 18.79 -5.63 -3.81
C HIS A 125 20.16 -6.29 -3.67
N GLN A 126 21.22 -5.63 -4.09
CA GLN A 126 22.61 -6.13 -3.89
C GLN A 126 22.97 -6.26 -2.40
N ALA A 127 22.44 -5.40 -1.54
CA ALA A 127 22.59 -5.50 -0.09
C ALA A 127 21.67 -6.55 0.56
N GLY A 128 20.87 -7.25 -0.25
CA GLY A 128 19.97 -8.31 0.20
C GLY A 128 18.66 -7.79 0.80
N VAL A 129 18.19 -6.62 0.37
CA VAL A 129 16.91 -6.05 0.78
C VAL A 129 15.83 -6.48 -0.19
N ASP A 130 14.83 -7.22 0.29
CA ASP A 130 13.72 -7.70 -0.54
C ASP A 130 12.51 -6.73 -0.51
N ASN A 131 12.38 -5.95 0.57
CA ASN A 131 11.26 -5.03 0.76
C ASN A 131 11.73 -3.58 0.62
N ILE A 132 11.48 -3.00 -0.55
CA ILE A 132 11.83 -1.60 -0.86
C ILE A 132 10.57 -0.79 -1.12
N GLY A 133 10.35 0.23 -0.30
CA GLY A 133 9.23 1.17 -0.45
C GLY A 133 9.70 2.50 -1.04
N ILE A 134 8.97 3.07 -1.97
CA ILE A 134 9.23 4.40 -2.51
C ILE A 134 8.25 5.40 -1.89
N ILE A 135 8.79 6.41 -1.25
CA ILE A 135 8.01 7.50 -0.64
C ILE A 135 7.89 8.63 -1.65
N THR A 136 6.68 8.86 -2.14
CA THR A 136 6.40 9.98 -3.02
C THR A 136 5.83 11.16 -2.24
N PRO A 137 6.11 12.42 -2.64
CA PRO A 137 5.59 13.61 -1.95
C PRO A 137 4.05 13.65 -1.84
N ARG A 138 3.35 13.02 -2.79
CA ARG A 138 1.88 12.90 -2.77
C ARG A 138 1.33 12.06 -1.64
N ALA A 139 2.07 11.08 -1.17
CA ALA A 139 1.63 10.22 -0.06
C ALA A 139 1.60 10.97 1.28
N ILE A 140 2.38 12.04 1.41
CA ILE A 140 2.46 12.86 2.64
C ILE A 140 1.30 13.87 2.72
N GLY A 141 0.73 14.28 1.58
CA GLY A 141 -0.31 15.31 1.50
C GLY A 141 -1.72 14.86 1.89
N LEU A 142 -1.98 13.56 2.03
CA LEU A 142 -3.34 13.05 2.30
C LEU A 142 -3.68 12.95 3.80
N GLN A 143 -2.77 13.31 4.70
CA GLN A 143 -3.03 13.26 6.14
C GLN A 143 -3.22 14.63 6.81
N GLN A 144 -3.28 15.74 6.05
CA GLN A 144 -3.45 17.08 6.64
C GLN A 144 -4.82 17.72 6.34
N THR A 145 -5.88 16.94 6.17
CA THR A 145 -7.23 17.51 6.17
C THR A 145 -8.10 16.76 7.18
N ARG A 146 -7.87 17.06 8.44
CA ARG A 146 -8.90 17.19 9.49
C ARG A 146 -8.30 17.74 10.78
#